data_5d18ee6a4fffc0fa36f756a48963b945
#
_entry.id   5d18ee6a4fffc0fa36f756a48963b945
#
_cell.length_a   1.000
_cell.length_b   1.000
_cell.length_c   1.000
_cell.angle_alpha   90.00
_cell.angle_beta   90.00
_cell.angle_gamma   90.00
#
_symmetry.space_group_name_H-M   'P 1'
#
loop_
_entity.id
_entity.type
_entity.pdbx_description
1 polymer ?
#
loop_
_entity_poly.entity_id
_entity_poly.type
_entity_poly.pdbx_seq_one_letter_code
_entity_poly.pdbx_strand_id
1 'polypeptide(L)'
;FRAAETGLEQAPKGNAGPITLVHSGILYPKERDPRPFFAAVAQLKRAGVIDAKRLRIVFRATGSDDLYIPILADLDIGDIVRLEPVVAYRDALREMLGAEGLLLFQGEVCNHQIPAKIYEYYRSGRPILALIDHAGISATMLREAGVKHLADIANAAEIAATIERFVADLTAGVVSGVDR
;
A
#
# COMPACT_ATOMS: atom_id res chain seq x y z
N PHE A 1 0.37 1.65 20.71
CA PHE A 1 1.46 1.53 19.74
C PHE A 1 2.78 1.25 20.47
N ARG A 2 3.29 2.14 21.36
CA ARG A 2 4.60 1.95 22.04
C ARG A 2 4.75 0.59 22.77
N ALA A 3 3.74 0.12 23.48
CA ALA A 3 3.80 -1.16 24.19
C ALA A 3 3.81 -2.37 23.25
N ALA A 4 3.22 -2.26 22.06
CA ALA A 4 3.18 -3.34 21.08
C ALA A 4 4.46 -3.41 20.23
N GLU A 5 5.24 -2.34 20.14
CA GLU A 5 6.52 -2.26 19.41
C GLU A 5 7.70 -2.86 20.20
N THR A 6 7.58 -3.03 21.52
CA THR A 6 8.68 -3.52 22.34
C THR A 6 9.11 -4.92 21.86
N GLY A 7 10.32 -5.02 21.32
CA GLY A 7 10.89 -6.25 20.77
C GLY A 7 10.49 -6.57 19.33
N LEU A 8 9.93 -5.60 18.58
CA LEU A 8 9.76 -5.68 17.13
C LEU A 8 10.95 -4.97 16.46
N GLU A 9 11.92 -5.74 16.01
CA GLU A 9 13.01 -5.24 15.18
C GLU A 9 12.54 -5.08 13.74
N GLN A 10 13.05 -4.05 13.03
CA GLN A 10 12.85 -3.95 11.58
C GLN A 10 13.52 -5.15 10.92
N ALA A 11 12.82 -5.84 10.04
CA ALA A 11 13.43 -6.88 9.23
C ALA A 11 14.62 -6.31 8.44
N PRO A 12 15.74 -7.03 8.34
CA PRO A 12 16.90 -6.56 7.60
C PRO A 12 16.53 -6.27 6.15
N LYS A 13 16.98 -5.11 5.63
CA LYS A 13 16.84 -4.75 4.21
C LYS A 13 17.63 -5.77 3.40
N GLY A 14 17.00 -6.43 2.46
CA GLY A 14 17.69 -7.29 1.49
C GLY A 14 17.23 -8.76 1.45
N ASN A 15 15.93 -9.01 1.50
CA ASN A 15 15.42 -10.34 1.14
C ASN A 15 15.57 -10.57 -0.37
N ALA A 16 16.03 -11.78 -0.74
CA ALA A 16 16.10 -12.25 -2.12
C ALA A 16 14.71 -12.58 -2.73
N GLY A 17 13.63 -12.03 -2.15
CA GLY A 17 12.23 -12.22 -2.56
C GLY A 17 11.63 -11.00 -3.25
N PRO A 18 10.34 -11.08 -3.65
CA PRO A 18 9.63 -9.97 -4.24
C PRO A 18 9.49 -8.80 -3.26
N ILE A 19 9.51 -7.57 -3.79
CA ILE A 19 9.12 -6.38 -3.02
C ILE A 19 7.71 -6.59 -2.50
N THR A 20 7.52 -6.45 -1.19
CA THR A 20 6.22 -6.64 -0.55
C THR A 20 5.62 -5.30 -0.15
N LEU A 21 4.44 -5.00 -0.69
CA LEU A 21 3.64 -3.84 -0.31
C LEU A 21 2.45 -4.31 0.54
N VAL A 22 2.17 -3.61 1.64
CA VAL A 22 1.11 -4.00 2.58
C VAL A 22 0.10 -2.87 2.76
N HIS A 23 -1.17 -3.20 2.63
CA HIS A 23 -2.28 -2.46 3.20
C HIS A 23 -2.88 -3.27 4.34
N SER A 24 -2.98 -2.71 5.53
CA SER A 24 -3.59 -3.40 6.68
C SER A 24 -4.83 -2.65 7.17
N GLY A 25 -5.98 -3.31 7.11
CA GLY A 25 -7.27 -2.79 7.58
C GLY A 25 -8.34 -2.72 6.50
N ILE A 26 -9.54 -2.32 6.91
CA ILE A 26 -10.75 -2.36 6.08
C ILE A 26 -10.60 -1.44 4.86
N LEU A 27 -10.98 -1.97 3.70
CA LEU A 27 -11.19 -1.24 2.46
C LEU A 27 -12.69 -1.09 2.22
N TYR A 28 -13.21 0.09 2.55
CA TYR A 28 -14.61 0.42 2.28
C TYR A 28 -14.81 0.68 0.79
N PRO A 29 -15.67 -0.10 0.06
CA PRO A 29 -15.77 -0.03 -1.40
C PRO A 29 -16.17 1.34 -1.97
N LYS A 30 -16.80 2.21 -1.16
CA LYS A 30 -17.20 3.57 -1.56
C LYS A 30 -16.19 4.65 -1.19
N GLU A 31 -15.44 4.44 -0.10
CA GLU A 31 -14.55 5.45 0.46
C GLU A 31 -13.08 5.21 0.11
N ARG A 32 -12.75 3.96 -0.20
CA ARG A 32 -11.38 3.48 -0.44
C ARG A 32 -11.39 2.41 -1.51
N ASP A 33 -12.02 2.72 -2.65
CA ASP A 33 -12.22 1.77 -3.75
C ASP A 33 -10.88 1.30 -4.34
N PRO A 34 -10.50 0.02 -4.20
CA PRO A 34 -9.25 -0.48 -4.74
C PRO A 34 -9.32 -0.89 -6.22
N ARG A 35 -10.48 -0.82 -6.87
CA ARG A 35 -10.64 -1.31 -8.26
C ARG A 35 -9.75 -0.59 -9.27
N PRO A 36 -9.56 0.75 -9.22
CA PRO A 36 -8.59 1.41 -10.10
C PRO A 36 -7.15 0.95 -9.87
N PHE A 37 -6.79 0.64 -8.61
CA PHE A 37 -5.49 0.06 -8.28
C PHE A 37 -5.33 -1.35 -8.85
N PHE A 38 -6.33 -2.22 -8.74
CA PHE A 38 -6.30 -3.55 -9.34
C PHE A 38 -6.18 -3.48 -10.86
N ALA A 39 -6.90 -2.54 -11.51
CA ALA A 39 -6.77 -2.31 -12.94
C ALA A 39 -5.35 -1.86 -13.34
N ALA A 40 -4.72 -0.98 -12.54
CA ALA A 40 -3.35 -0.52 -12.74
C ALA A 40 -2.34 -1.69 -12.60
N VAL A 41 -2.48 -2.53 -11.59
CA VAL A 41 -1.66 -3.74 -11.39
C VAL A 41 -1.79 -4.68 -12.59
N ALA A 42 -3.02 -4.92 -13.06
CA ALA A 42 -3.27 -5.76 -14.24
C ALA A 42 -2.66 -5.17 -15.52
N GLN A 43 -2.72 -3.86 -15.69
CA GLN A 43 -2.06 -3.16 -16.81
C GLN A 43 -0.55 -3.38 -16.78
N LEU A 44 0.10 -3.17 -15.64
CA LEU A 44 1.54 -3.34 -15.48
C LEU A 44 1.98 -4.79 -15.65
N LYS A 45 1.19 -5.77 -15.16
CA LYS A 45 1.44 -7.19 -15.37
C LYS A 45 1.39 -7.54 -16.84
N ARG A 46 0.34 -7.12 -17.57
CA ARG A 46 0.21 -7.36 -19.02
C ARG A 46 1.33 -6.72 -19.84
N ALA A 47 1.83 -5.57 -19.39
CA ALA A 47 2.98 -4.89 -20.00
C ALA A 47 4.33 -5.53 -19.65
N GLY A 48 4.38 -6.56 -18.79
CA GLY A 48 5.61 -7.22 -18.35
C GLY A 48 6.49 -6.35 -17.42
N VAL A 49 5.95 -5.25 -16.91
CA VAL A 49 6.67 -4.33 -15.99
C VAL A 49 6.81 -4.96 -14.61
N ILE A 50 5.75 -5.63 -14.14
CA ILE A 50 5.71 -6.36 -12.86
C ILE A 50 5.26 -7.79 -13.05
N ASP A 51 5.70 -8.67 -12.15
CA ASP A 51 5.29 -10.05 -12.03
C ASP A 51 5.35 -10.51 -10.56
N ALA A 52 4.88 -11.72 -10.28
CA ALA A 52 4.87 -12.31 -8.93
C ALA A 52 6.27 -12.58 -8.34
N LYS A 53 7.34 -12.56 -9.15
CA LYS A 53 8.72 -12.70 -8.67
C LYS A 53 9.29 -11.34 -8.20
N ARG A 54 8.75 -10.24 -8.73
CA ARG A 54 9.22 -8.88 -8.46
C ARG A 54 8.37 -8.17 -7.41
N LEU A 55 7.05 -8.40 -7.39
CA LEU A 55 6.11 -7.68 -6.57
C LEU A 55 5.08 -8.61 -5.91
N ARG A 56 4.86 -8.41 -4.62
CA ARG A 56 3.78 -8.98 -3.82
C ARG A 56 3.01 -7.86 -3.16
N ILE A 57 1.70 -7.90 -3.26
CA ILE A 57 0.80 -6.93 -2.64
C ILE A 57 -0.11 -7.68 -1.68
N VAL A 58 -0.10 -7.28 -0.42
CA VAL A 58 -0.90 -7.90 0.64
C VAL A 58 -1.95 -6.92 1.13
N PHE A 59 -3.20 -7.32 1.01
CA PHE A 59 -4.33 -6.64 1.65
C PHE A 59 -4.76 -7.45 2.85
N ARG A 60 -4.43 -6.97 4.04
CA ARG A 60 -4.74 -7.60 5.32
C ARG A 60 -6.07 -7.11 5.85
N ALA A 61 -7.05 -8.03 6.08
CA ALA A 61 -8.33 -7.74 6.72
C ALA A 61 -9.18 -6.68 6.00
N THR A 62 -9.40 -6.84 4.70
CA THR A 62 -10.16 -5.87 3.89
C THR A 62 -11.61 -5.73 4.32
N GLY A 63 -12.19 -6.78 4.89
CA GLY A 63 -13.62 -6.83 5.26
C GLY A 63 -14.59 -6.97 4.08
N SER A 64 -14.06 -7.13 2.85
CA SER A 64 -14.86 -7.25 1.62
C SER A 64 -14.23 -8.24 0.63
N ASP A 65 -13.58 -9.28 1.13
CA ASP A 65 -12.85 -10.25 0.33
C ASP A 65 -13.73 -10.92 -0.74
N ASP A 66 -14.97 -11.26 -0.39
CA ASP A 66 -15.93 -11.85 -1.34
C ASP A 66 -16.22 -10.96 -2.55
N LEU A 67 -16.14 -9.63 -2.38
CA LEU A 67 -16.28 -8.68 -3.47
C LEU A 67 -15.00 -8.62 -4.33
N TYR A 68 -13.83 -8.75 -3.73
CA TYR A 68 -12.58 -8.52 -4.43
C TYR A 68 -12.00 -9.79 -5.08
N ILE A 69 -12.21 -10.97 -4.51
CA ILE A 69 -11.74 -12.26 -5.07
C ILE A 69 -12.09 -12.44 -6.56
N PRO A 70 -13.38 -12.29 -6.98
CA PRO A 70 -13.71 -12.44 -8.40
C PRO A 70 -13.04 -11.37 -9.27
N ILE A 71 -12.90 -10.14 -8.79
CA ILE A 71 -12.23 -9.07 -9.53
C ILE A 71 -10.75 -9.40 -9.76
N LEU A 72 -10.04 -9.90 -8.75
CA LEU A 72 -8.65 -10.31 -8.88
C LEU A 72 -8.48 -11.47 -9.86
N ALA A 73 -9.42 -12.41 -9.88
CA ALA A 73 -9.44 -13.54 -10.81
C ALA A 73 -9.69 -13.06 -12.25
N ASP A 74 -10.69 -12.21 -12.47
CA ASP A 74 -11.03 -11.67 -13.79
C ASP A 74 -9.87 -10.83 -14.39
N LEU A 75 -9.13 -10.14 -13.53
CA LEU A 75 -7.95 -9.34 -13.91
C LEU A 75 -6.66 -10.18 -14.02
N ASP A 76 -6.69 -11.45 -13.66
CA ASP A 76 -5.52 -12.36 -13.63
C ASP A 76 -4.34 -11.78 -12.81
N ILE A 77 -4.62 -11.26 -11.61
CA ILE A 77 -3.60 -10.69 -10.72
C ILE A 77 -3.51 -11.38 -9.35
N GLY A 78 -4.21 -12.48 -9.16
CA GLY A 78 -4.22 -13.24 -7.91
C GLY A 78 -2.86 -13.87 -7.54
N ASP A 79 -1.89 -13.89 -8.45
CA ASP A 79 -0.52 -14.28 -8.17
C ASP A 79 0.31 -13.14 -7.54
N ILE A 80 -0.04 -11.87 -7.82
CA ILE A 80 0.62 -10.68 -7.30
C ILE A 80 -0.11 -10.13 -6.07
N VAL A 81 -1.45 -10.09 -6.12
CA VAL A 81 -2.30 -9.51 -5.07
C VAL A 81 -2.89 -10.61 -4.21
N ARG A 82 -2.67 -10.53 -2.89
CA ARG A 82 -3.18 -11.46 -1.89
C ARG A 82 -4.14 -10.75 -0.95
N LEU A 83 -5.31 -11.36 -0.74
CA LEU A 83 -6.23 -10.99 0.34
C LEU A 83 -5.96 -11.91 1.50
N GLU A 84 -5.64 -11.36 2.65
CA GLU A 84 -5.23 -12.11 3.83
C GLU A 84 -6.16 -11.84 5.01
N PRO A 85 -6.50 -12.83 5.81
CA PRO A 85 -7.45 -12.68 6.91
C PRO A 85 -6.92 -11.76 8.02
N VAL A 86 -7.81 -11.40 8.96
CA VAL A 86 -7.42 -10.65 10.16
C VAL A 86 -6.46 -11.47 11.01
N VAL A 87 -5.45 -10.79 11.56
CA VAL A 87 -4.49 -11.36 12.51
C VAL A 87 -4.48 -10.53 13.79
N ALA A 88 -3.80 -11.03 14.83
CA ALA A 88 -3.59 -10.26 16.06
C ALA A 88 -2.85 -8.94 15.72
N TYR A 89 -3.18 -7.87 16.43
CA TYR A 89 -2.61 -6.52 16.20
C TYR A 89 -1.08 -6.51 16.14
N ARG A 90 -0.43 -7.27 17.04
CA ARG A 90 1.04 -7.38 17.07
C ARG A 90 1.61 -8.03 15.80
N ASP A 91 0.90 -8.99 15.22
CA ASP A 91 1.32 -9.67 14.00
C ASP A 91 1.10 -8.77 12.78
N ALA A 92 0.00 -8.00 12.74
CA ALA A 92 -0.21 -6.96 11.73
C ALA A 92 0.90 -5.87 11.77
N LEU A 93 1.36 -5.48 12.97
CA LEU A 93 2.50 -4.57 13.12
C LEU A 93 3.81 -5.17 12.60
N ARG A 94 4.06 -6.46 12.88
CA ARG A 94 5.26 -7.16 12.34
C ARG A 94 5.23 -7.21 10.82
N GLU A 95 4.07 -7.54 10.24
CA GLU A 95 3.89 -7.55 8.79
C GLU A 95 4.16 -6.16 8.19
N MET A 96 3.60 -5.11 8.77
CA MET A 96 3.82 -3.73 8.36
C MET A 96 5.29 -3.32 8.44
N LEU A 97 5.97 -3.67 9.55
CA LEU A 97 7.39 -3.39 9.76
C LEU A 97 8.31 -4.26 8.88
N GLY A 98 7.84 -5.43 8.43
CA GLY A 98 8.56 -6.31 7.52
C GLY A 98 8.40 -5.96 6.04
N ALA A 99 7.40 -5.15 5.67
CA ALA A 99 7.14 -4.77 4.29
C ALA A 99 8.19 -3.78 3.76
N GLU A 100 8.45 -3.80 2.45
CA GLU A 100 9.28 -2.80 1.78
C GLU A 100 8.54 -1.47 1.60
N GLY A 101 7.20 -1.50 1.49
CA GLY A 101 6.37 -0.29 1.39
C GLY A 101 4.95 -0.51 1.90
N LEU A 102 4.29 0.59 2.23
CA LEU A 102 2.92 0.59 2.76
C LEU A 102 1.98 1.28 1.79
N LEU A 103 0.77 0.72 1.62
CA LEU A 103 -0.27 1.25 0.76
C LEU A 103 -1.32 1.99 1.57
N LEU A 104 -1.57 3.24 1.25
CA LEU A 104 -2.63 4.06 1.83
C LEU A 104 -3.73 4.30 0.80
N PHE A 105 -4.99 4.09 1.19
CA PHE A 105 -6.17 4.36 0.36
C PHE A 105 -7.08 5.36 1.06
N GLN A 106 -7.46 6.43 0.36
CA GLN A 106 -8.43 7.42 0.85
C GLN A 106 -9.08 8.16 -0.31
N GLY A 107 -10.38 7.98 -0.51
CA GLY A 107 -11.14 8.67 -1.55
C GLY A 107 -11.63 10.05 -1.13
N GLU A 108 -12.20 10.77 -2.09
CA GLU A 108 -12.67 12.16 -1.99
C GLU A 108 -13.64 12.39 -0.82
N VAL A 109 -14.54 11.45 -0.55
CA VAL A 109 -15.52 11.56 0.55
C VAL A 109 -14.88 11.69 1.93
N CYS A 110 -13.60 11.39 2.05
CA CYS A 110 -12.81 11.48 3.27
C CYS A 110 -11.82 12.66 3.28
N ASN A 111 -11.91 13.62 2.37
CA ASN A 111 -10.95 14.71 2.20
C ASN A 111 -10.75 15.59 3.44
N HIS A 112 -11.74 15.66 4.31
CA HIS A 112 -11.69 16.44 5.57
C HIS A 112 -11.19 15.63 6.78
N GLN A 113 -10.75 14.39 6.56
CA GLN A 113 -10.31 13.49 7.62
C GLN A 113 -8.84 13.09 7.42
N ILE A 114 -8.11 12.99 8.53
CA ILE A 114 -6.79 12.38 8.54
C ILE A 114 -6.94 11.00 9.18
N PRO A 115 -6.79 9.90 8.42
CA PRO A 115 -6.92 8.57 8.97
C PRO A 115 -5.78 8.27 9.95
N ALA A 116 -6.10 7.64 11.08
CA ALA A 116 -5.12 7.25 12.10
C ALA A 116 -3.96 6.41 11.52
N LYS A 117 -4.23 5.69 10.43
CA LYS A 117 -3.25 4.89 9.68
C LYS A 117 -2.05 5.69 9.19
N ILE A 118 -2.20 6.97 8.86
CA ILE A 118 -1.07 7.84 8.45
C ILE A 118 -0.04 7.93 9.58
N TYR A 119 -0.50 8.12 10.81
CA TYR A 119 0.41 8.22 11.97
C TYR A 119 1.09 6.88 12.28
N GLU A 120 0.40 5.75 12.06
CA GLU A 120 1.00 4.42 12.20
C GLU A 120 2.07 4.20 11.13
N TYR A 121 1.81 4.62 9.88
CA TYR A 121 2.74 4.51 8.76
C TYR A 121 3.97 5.40 8.95
N TYR A 122 3.80 6.65 9.37
CA TYR A 122 4.92 7.52 9.72
C TYR A 122 5.78 6.89 10.81
N ARG A 123 5.14 6.34 11.85
CA ARG A 123 5.85 5.70 12.93
C ARG A 123 6.59 4.44 12.53
N SER A 124 6.11 3.71 11.52
CA SER A 124 6.79 2.53 11.00
C SER A 124 8.12 2.85 10.32
N GLY A 125 8.28 4.08 9.82
CA GLY A 125 9.43 4.50 9.02
C GLY A 125 9.52 3.78 7.68
N ARG A 126 8.44 3.17 7.20
CA ARG A 126 8.41 2.52 5.89
C ARG A 126 7.97 3.49 4.79
N PRO A 127 8.48 3.35 3.56
CA PRO A 127 8.01 4.10 2.41
C PRO A 127 6.51 3.95 2.19
N ILE A 128 5.84 5.03 1.77
CA ILE A 128 4.40 5.06 1.57
C ILE A 128 4.08 5.33 0.10
N LEU A 129 3.23 4.49 -0.48
CA LEU A 129 2.50 4.76 -1.72
C LEU A 129 1.07 5.12 -1.34
N ALA A 130 0.67 6.36 -1.58
CA ALA A 130 -0.64 6.87 -1.23
C ALA A 130 -1.54 7.00 -2.46
N LEU A 131 -2.68 6.31 -2.42
CA LEU A 131 -3.75 6.40 -3.41
C LEU A 131 -4.85 7.25 -2.79
N ILE A 132 -4.89 8.52 -3.18
CA ILE A 132 -5.62 9.55 -2.43
C ILE A 132 -6.06 10.68 -3.36
N ASP A 133 -7.20 11.30 -3.07
CA ASP A 133 -7.56 12.53 -3.74
C ASP A 133 -6.54 13.62 -3.42
N HIS A 134 -5.98 14.23 -4.47
CA HIS A 134 -4.94 15.27 -4.36
C HIS A 134 -5.41 16.55 -3.64
N ALA A 135 -6.73 16.82 -3.61
CA ALA A 135 -7.32 17.97 -2.93
C ALA A 135 -7.53 17.75 -1.42
N GLY A 136 -7.38 16.50 -0.93
CA GLY A 136 -7.61 16.16 0.46
C GLY A 136 -6.54 16.69 1.42
N ILE A 137 -6.93 16.97 2.67
CA ILE A 137 -5.99 17.40 3.73
C ILE A 137 -4.88 16.37 3.97
N SER A 138 -5.18 15.08 3.82
CA SER A 138 -4.20 14.01 3.96
C SER A 138 -3.14 14.06 2.86
N ALA A 139 -3.50 14.45 1.63
CA ALA A 139 -2.52 14.60 0.54
C ALA A 139 -1.52 15.73 0.83
N THR A 140 -2.01 16.85 1.37
CA THR A 140 -1.16 17.96 1.80
C THR A 140 -0.20 17.52 2.90
N MET A 141 -0.72 16.87 3.95
CA MET A 141 0.08 16.35 5.06
C MET A 141 1.16 15.36 4.60
N LEU A 142 0.82 14.47 3.67
CA LEU A 142 1.78 13.49 3.13
C LEU A 142 2.91 14.17 2.34
N ARG A 143 2.57 15.17 1.50
CA ARG A 143 3.57 15.95 0.74
C ARG A 143 4.50 16.73 1.66
N GLU A 144 3.97 17.41 2.68
CA GLU A 144 4.75 18.13 3.68
C GLU A 144 5.69 17.22 4.47
N ALA A 145 5.28 15.98 4.69
CA ALA A 145 6.10 14.94 5.31
C ALA A 145 7.10 14.27 4.33
N GLY A 146 7.19 14.75 3.09
CA GLY A 146 8.17 14.26 2.10
C GLY A 146 7.76 12.98 1.37
N VAL A 147 6.51 12.52 1.49
CA VAL A 147 6.01 11.39 0.69
C VAL A 147 5.89 11.81 -0.76
N LYS A 148 6.61 11.12 -1.66
CA LYS A 148 6.70 11.47 -3.09
C LYS A 148 5.75 10.68 -3.97
N HIS A 149 5.34 9.50 -3.53
CA HIS A 149 4.54 8.56 -4.34
C HIS A 149 3.07 8.69 -3.96
N LEU A 150 2.40 9.68 -4.57
CA LEU A 150 0.97 9.90 -4.48
C LEU A 150 0.35 9.75 -5.86
N ALA A 151 -0.83 9.13 -5.93
CA ALA A 151 -1.66 9.07 -7.13
C ALA A 151 -3.12 9.29 -6.77
N ASP A 152 -3.90 9.85 -7.68
CA ASP A 152 -5.34 9.92 -7.53
C ASP A 152 -5.92 8.50 -7.48
N ILE A 153 -6.64 8.20 -6.39
CA ILE A 153 -7.25 6.88 -6.15
C ILE A 153 -8.20 6.44 -7.28
N ALA A 154 -8.81 7.37 -8.00
CA ALA A 154 -9.73 7.10 -9.09
C ALA A 154 -9.03 6.97 -10.47
N ASN A 155 -7.74 7.29 -10.57
CA ASN A 155 -7.02 7.35 -11.85
C ASN A 155 -6.06 6.16 -12.02
N ALA A 156 -6.52 5.09 -12.67
CA ALA A 156 -5.73 3.87 -12.87
C ALA A 156 -4.42 4.12 -13.64
N ALA A 157 -4.38 5.06 -14.58
CA ALA A 157 -3.16 5.36 -15.34
C ALA A 157 -2.10 6.06 -14.46
N GLU A 158 -2.51 7.01 -13.63
CA GLU A 158 -1.64 7.67 -12.67
C GLU A 158 -1.13 6.68 -11.60
N ILE A 159 -2.03 5.80 -11.13
CA ILE A 159 -1.68 4.72 -10.19
C ILE A 159 -0.61 3.82 -10.81
N ALA A 160 -0.79 3.37 -12.06
CA ALA A 160 0.17 2.50 -12.72
C ALA A 160 1.56 3.16 -12.82
N ALA A 161 1.63 4.40 -13.31
CA ALA A 161 2.87 5.15 -13.39
C ALA A 161 3.53 5.35 -12.01
N THR A 162 2.73 5.52 -10.96
CA THR A 162 3.24 5.72 -9.60
C THR A 162 3.72 4.42 -8.97
N ILE A 163 3.03 3.29 -9.21
CA ILE A 163 3.52 1.94 -8.79
C ILE A 163 4.87 1.65 -9.44
N GLU A 164 5.00 1.87 -10.76
CA GLU A 164 6.24 1.63 -11.49
C GLU A 164 7.41 2.40 -10.88
N ARG A 165 7.24 3.72 -10.66
CA ARG A 165 8.25 4.57 -10.00
C ARG A 165 8.57 4.10 -8.59
N PHE A 166 7.53 3.79 -7.80
CA PHE A 166 7.70 3.36 -6.41
C PHE A 166 8.50 2.06 -6.30
N VAL A 167 8.18 1.07 -7.13
CA VAL A 167 8.90 -0.22 -7.17
C VAL A 167 10.35 -0.02 -7.65
N ALA A 168 10.58 0.84 -8.64
CA ALA A 168 11.93 1.17 -9.10
C ALA A 168 12.75 1.85 -7.98
N ASP A 169 12.18 2.82 -7.28
CA ASP A 169 12.82 3.55 -6.20
C ASP A 169 13.11 2.66 -4.97
N LEU A 170 12.19 1.74 -4.65
CA LEU A 170 12.41 0.71 -3.61
C LEU A 170 13.56 -0.21 -3.99
N THR A 171 13.61 -0.67 -5.25
CA THR A 171 14.67 -1.54 -5.76
C THR A 171 16.02 -0.85 -5.72
N ALA A 172 16.07 0.43 -6.08
CA ALA A 172 17.29 1.25 -6.04
C ALA A 172 17.70 1.70 -4.62
N GLY A 173 16.81 1.53 -3.63
CA GLY A 173 17.04 1.97 -2.26
C GLY A 173 17.07 3.51 -2.10
N VAL A 174 16.46 4.24 -3.04
CA VAL A 174 16.45 5.72 -3.06
C VAL A 174 15.21 6.31 -2.37
N VAL A 175 14.25 5.49 -1.98
CA VAL A 175 13.09 5.92 -1.18
C VAL A 175 13.22 5.45 0.26
N SER A 176 13.02 6.36 1.19
CA SER A 176 12.94 6.10 2.62
C SER A 176 11.53 6.37 3.12
N GLY A 177 11.24 5.88 4.32
CA GLY A 177 10.05 6.32 5.04
C GLY A 177 10.16 7.78 5.47
N VAL A 178 9.07 8.30 6.03
CA VAL A 178 9.03 9.65 6.61
C VAL A 178 10.00 9.71 7.79
N ASP A 179 10.85 10.74 7.85
CA ASP A 179 11.74 10.98 8.98
C ASP A 179 10.91 11.27 10.25
N ARG A 180 11.37 10.74 11.39
CA ARG A 180 10.67 10.83 12.69
C ARG A 180 10.89 12.17 13.36
#